data_5816fc51d92be489ebfacf300e9683f6
#
_entry.id   5816fc51d92be489ebfacf300e9683f6
#
_cell.length_a   1.000
_cell.length_b   1.000
_cell.length_c   1.000
_cell.angle_alpha   90.00
_cell.angle_beta   90.00
_cell.angle_gamma   90.00
#
_symmetry.space_group_name_H-M   'P 1'
#
loop_
_entity.id
_entity.type
_entity.pdbx_description
1 polymer ?
#
loop_
_entity_poly.entity_id
_entity_poly.type
_entity_poly.pdbx_seq_one_letter_code
_entity_poly.pdbx_strand_id
1 'polypeptide(L)'
;ISASSSYGGNPMACAAALASIEVIEEEQILENVREVGAHFMQRMLKMKENHPIIGDVKGKGFLLGIELVKDKNTKEPFDEAGKLVYQKAFAKGLAWIPAGHILRMSPPLIMDKEYADMGLDIIEESITEVEKEFGYR
;
A
#
# COMPACT_ATOMS: atom_id res chain seq x y z
N ILE A 1 -8.80 -20.35 -20.09
CA ILE A 1 -9.09 -18.96 -19.70
C ILE A 1 -9.89 -18.31 -20.82
N SER A 2 -11.15 -17.93 -20.54
CA SER A 2 -11.96 -17.19 -21.51
C SER A 2 -11.68 -15.69 -21.37
N ALA A 3 -11.22 -15.06 -22.43
CA ALA A 3 -10.96 -13.63 -22.51
C ALA A 3 -12.08 -12.89 -23.24
N SER A 4 -13.34 -13.32 -23.07
CA SER A 4 -14.47 -12.69 -23.72
C SER A 4 -15.30 -11.84 -22.75
N SER A 5 -15.86 -10.76 -23.27
CA SER A 5 -16.69 -9.80 -22.53
C SER A 5 -17.82 -9.33 -23.45
N SER A 6 -19.06 -9.27 -22.92
CA SER A 6 -20.21 -8.76 -23.67
C SER A 6 -20.07 -7.28 -24.04
N TYR A 7 -19.26 -6.50 -23.28
CA TYR A 7 -19.05 -5.07 -23.50
C TYR A 7 -17.69 -4.73 -24.13
N GLY A 8 -16.82 -5.73 -24.34
CA GLY A 8 -15.53 -5.54 -24.99
C GLY A 8 -15.66 -5.01 -26.40
N GLY A 9 -14.87 -4.01 -26.75
CA GLY A 9 -14.84 -3.42 -28.09
C GLY A 9 -15.98 -2.42 -28.38
N ASN A 10 -16.83 -2.07 -27.42
CA ASN A 10 -17.81 -1.02 -27.67
C ASN A 10 -17.12 0.36 -27.80
N PRO A 11 -17.64 1.25 -28.68
CA PRO A 11 -16.96 2.52 -29.01
C PRO A 11 -16.71 3.44 -27.79
N MET A 12 -17.63 3.49 -26.84
CA MET A 12 -17.50 4.33 -25.64
C MET A 12 -16.36 3.81 -24.74
N ALA A 13 -16.29 2.50 -24.50
CA ALA A 13 -15.21 1.91 -23.70
C ALA A 13 -13.84 2.06 -24.40
N CYS A 14 -13.79 1.94 -25.73
CA CYS A 14 -12.57 2.17 -26.49
C CYS A 14 -12.10 3.63 -26.41
N ALA A 15 -13.01 4.58 -26.53
CA ALA A 15 -12.70 6.00 -26.40
C ALA A 15 -12.18 6.34 -24.97
N ALA A 16 -12.82 5.80 -23.93
CA ALA A 16 -12.37 5.98 -22.55
C ALA A 16 -10.98 5.35 -22.31
N ALA A 17 -10.73 4.17 -22.89
CA ALA A 17 -9.42 3.52 -22.78
C ALA A 17 -8.30 4.33 -23.47
N LEU A 18 -8.58 4.87 -24.66
CA LEU A 18 -7.63 5.74 -25.37
C LEU A 18 -7.31 7.00 -24.57
N ALA A 19 -8.34 7.70 -24.07
CA ALA A 19 -8.17 8.88 -23.25
C ALA A 19 -7.36 8.60 -21.98
N SER A 20 -7.57 7.42 -21.35
CA SER A 20 -6.79 7.01 -20.18
C SER A 20 -5.31 6.78 -20.50
N ILE A 21 -5.01 6.20 -21.66
CA ILE A 21 -3.63 6.00 -22.12
C ILE A 21 -2.96 7.33 -22.42
N GLU A 22 -3.66 8.24 -23.11
CA GLU A 22 -3.17 9.59 -23.43
C GLU A 22 -2.82 10.35 -22.14
N VAL A 23 -3.68 10.35 -21.13
CA VAL A 23 -3.39 10.99 -19.83
C VAL A 23 -2.16 10.37 -19.13
N ILE A 24 -2.02 9.03 -19.17
CA ILE A 24 -0.86 8.35 -18.59
C ILE A 24 0.44 8.81 -19.24
N GLU A 25 0.45 9.03 -20.56
CA GLU A 25 1.62 9.49 -21.31
C GLU A 25 1.87 10.99 -21.12
N GLU A 26 0.86 11.83 -21.28
CA GLU A 26 0.96 13.29 -21.20
C GLU A 26 1.36 13.77 -19.80
N GLU A 27 0.78 13.21 -18.76
CA GLU A 27 1.08 13.56 -17.36
C GLU A 27 2.28 12.82 -16.78
N GLN A 28 2.99 12.02 -17.59
CA GLN A 28 4.16 11.25 -17.15
C GLN A 28 3.92 10.41 -15.91
N ILE A 29 2.72 9.81 -15.79
CA ILE A 29 2.27 9.07 -14.61
C ILE A 29 3.22 7.94 -14.25
N LEU A 30 3.81 7.24 -15.23
CA LEU A 30 4.77 6.16 -14.96
C LEU A 30 6.05 6.66 -14.27
N GLU A 31 6.51 7.87 -14.59
CA GLU A 31 7.67 8.45 -13.93
C GLU A 31 7.34 8.84 -12.48
N ASN A 32 6.18 9.45 -12.25
CA ASN A 32 5.68 9.72 -10.90
C ASN A 32 5.62 8.44 -10.06
N VAL A 33 5.07 7.36 -10.60
CA VAL A 33 4.98 6.05 -9.92
C VAL A 33 6.35 5.46 -9.61
N ARG A 34 7.36 5.64 -10.46
CA ARG A 34 8.73 5.20 -10.19
C ARG A 34 9.35 5.99 -9.04
N GLU A 35 9.26 7.32 -9.11
CA GLU A 35 9.88 8.21 -8.14
C GLU A 35 9.22 8.11 -6.76
N VAL A 36 7.90 8.25 -6.70
CA VAL A 36 7.14 8.18 -5.44
C VAL A 36 7.11 6.75 -4.90
N GLY A 37 7.07 5.75 -5.77
CA GLY A 37 7.18 4.33 -5.37
C GLY A 37 8.53 3.99 -4.73
N ALA A 38 9.63 4.55 -5.23
CA ALA A 38 10.95 4.43 -4.61
C ALA A 38 10.98 5.12 -3.22
N HIS A 39 10.35 6.27 -3.08
CA HIS A 39 10.19 6.98 -1.80
C HIS A 39 9.40 6.13 -0.79
N PHE A 40 8.25 5.57 -1.18
CA PHE A 40 7.50 4.62 -0.35
C PHE A 40 8.38 3.48 0.14
N MET A 41 9.09 2.82 -0.76
CA MET A 41 9.93 1.67 -0.41
C MET A 41 11.04 2.06 0.58
N GLN A 42 11.68 3.21 0.39
CA GLN A 42 12.71 3.71 1.30
C GLN A 42 12.15 3.94 2.72
N ARG A 43 10.98 4.58 2.83
CA ARG A 43 10.30 4.81 4.11
C ARG A 43 9.90 3.50 4.78
N MET A 44 9.31 2.56 4.02
CA MET A 44 8.88 1.26 4.54
C MET A 44 10.07 0.40 5.00
N LEU A 45 11.20 0.44 4.31
CA LEU A 45 12.43 -0.24 4.76
C LEU A 45 12.92 0.30 6.10
N LYS A 46 12.90 1.62 6.28
CA LYS A 46 13.25 2.26 7.56
C LYS A 46 12.27 1.88 8.67
N MET A 47 10.96 1.83 8.39
CA MET A 47 9.96 1.33 9.33
C MET A 47 10.26 -0.13 9.73
N LYS A 48 10.61 -1.00 8.76
CA LYS A 48 10.99 -2.40 9.04
C LYS A 48 12.16 -2.52 10.02
N GLU A 49 13.12 -1.62 9.96
CA GLU A 49 14.25 -1.62 10.91
C GLU A 49 13.79 -1.23 12.33
N ASN A 50 12.86 -0.28 12.43
CA ASN A 50 12.42 0.33 13.68
C ASN A 50 11.28 -0.43 14.39
N HIS A 51 10.54 -1.28 13.68
CA HIS A 51 9.34 -1.95 14.20
C HIS A 51 9.54 -3.47 14.29
N PRO A 52 9.43 -4.06 15.50
CA PRO A 52 9.61 -5.50 15.71
C PRO A 52 8.58 -6.36 14.98
N ILE A 53 7.33 -5.87 14.80
CA ILE A 53 6.28 -6.62 14.11
C ILE A 53 6.29 -6.49 12.59
N ILE A 54 7.13 -5.65 11.99
CA ILE A 54 7.29 -5.60 10.53
C ILE A 54 8.29 -6.67 10.09
N GLY A 55 7.78 -7.74 9.53
CA GLY A 55 8.57 -8.89 9.06
C GLY A 55 9.23 -8.66 7.72
N ASP A 56 8.50 -8.05 6.79
CA ASP A 56 9.01 -7.72 5.45
C ASP A 56 8.25 -6.56 4.82
N VAL A 57 8.87 -5.93 3.81
CA VAL A 57 8.26 -4.92 2.95
C VAL A 57 8.53 -5.29 1.50
N LYS A 58 7.50 -5.22 0.67
CA LYS A 58 7.52 -5.70 -0.71
C LYS A 58 6.83 -4.70 -1.63
N GLY A 59 7.25 -4.67 -2.89
CA GLY A 59 6.52 -3.94 -3.89
C GLY A 59 7.36 -3.43 -5.05
N LYS A 60 6.64 -2.90 -6.04
CA LYS A 60 7.19 -2.21 -7.20
C LYS A 60 6.23 -1.11 -7.64
N GLY A 61 6.75 0.09 -7.81
CA GLY A 61 5.90 1.25 -8.08
C GLY A 61 4.88 1.42 -6.95
N PHE A 62 3.60 1.49 -7.28
CA PHE A 62 2.49 1.65 -6.32
C PHE A 62 1.77 0.33 -5.95
N LEU A 63 2.35 -0.82 -6.26
CA LEU A 63 1.92 -2.09 -5.70
C LEU A 63 2.83 -2.43 -4.53
N LEU A 64 2.40 -2.13 -3.31
CA LEU A 64 3.20 -2.12 -2.10
C LEU A 64 2.56 -2.97 -1.00
N GLY A 65 3.38 -3.52 -0.12
CA GLY A 65 2.90 -4.28 1.03
C GLY A 65 3.87 -4.27 2.20
N ILE A 66 3.31 -4.15 3.40
CA ILE A 66 4.00 -4.36 4.68
C ILE A 66 3.48 -5.65 5.27
N GLU A 67 4.34 -6.60 5.54
CA GLU A 67 4.00 -7.89 6.16
C GLU A 67 4.22 -7.82 7.67
N LEU A 68 3.15 -8.04 8.44
CA LEU A 68 3.21 -8.05 9.89
C LEU A 68 3.40 -9.48 10.40
N VAL A 69 4.34 -9.67 11.33
CA VAL A 69 4.71 -10.95 11.90
C VAL A 69 4.78 -10.86 13.41
N LYS A 70 4.51 -11.98 14.10
CA LYS A 70 4.69 -12.07 15.56
C LYS A 70 6.16 -12.07 15.96
N ASP A 71 7.01 -12.67 15.12
CA ASP A 71 8.45 -12.75 15.34
C ASP A 71 9.20 -12.72 14.00
N LYS A 72 10.24 -11.91 13.91
CA LYS A 72 11.04 -11.73 12.68
C LYS A 72 11.83 -12.98 12.24
N ASN A 73 12.11 -13.89 13.16
CA ASN A 73 12.87 -15.11 12.85
C ASN A 73 11.95 -16.22 12.35
N THR A 74 10.81 -16.43 13.03
CA THR A 74 9.85 -17.47 12.64
C THR A 74 8.96 -17.06 11.48
N LYS A 75 8.79 -15.76 11.25
CA LYS A 75 7.89 -15.19 10.23
C LYS A 75 6.42 -15.60 10.42
N GLU A 76 6.02 -15.91 11.65
CA GLU A 76 4.64 -16.26 11.94
C GLU A 76 3.72 -15.08 11.63
N PRO A 77 2.68 -15.25 10.77
CA PRO A 77 1.73 -14.19 10.42
C PRO A 77 1.03 -13.60 11.63
N PHE A 78 0.82 -12.28 11.63
CA PHE A 78 0.16 -11.56 12.71
C PHE A 78 -1.15 -10.90 12.26
N ASP A 79 -2.15 -11.73 11.93
CA ASP A 79 -3.44 -11.29 11.40
C ASP A 79 -4.20 -10.36 12.35
N GLU A 80 -4.13 -10.60 13.66
CA GLU A 80 -4.76 -9.72 14.66
C GLU A 80 -4.17 -8.31 14.63
N ALA A 81 -2.84 -8.21 14.56
CA ALA A 81 -2.18 -6.91 14.41
C ALA A 81 -2.58 -6.22 13.12
N GLY A 82 -2.65 -6.95 11.99
CA GLY A 82 -3.10 -6.39 10.72
C GLY A 82 -4.50 -5.80 10.78
N LYS A 83 -5.42 -6.48 11.44
CA LYS A 83 -6.78 -5.98 11.67
C LYS A 83 -6.81 -4.72 12.53
N LEU A 84 -6.07 -4.70 13.63
CA LEU A 84 -6.04 -3.55 14.54
C LEU A 84 -5.35 -2.34 13.92
N VAL A 85 -4.23 -2.53 13.20
CA VAL A 85 -3.57 -1.45 12.45
C VAL A 85 -4.52 -0.83 11.44
N TYR A 86 -5.28 -1.65 10.69
CA TYR A 86 -6.30 -1.15 9.78
C TYR A 86 -7.37 -0.31 10.49
N GLN A 87 -7.90 -0.81 11.60
CA GLN A 87 -8.95 -0.09 12.35
C GLN A 87 -8.47 1.27 12.88
N LYS A 88 -7.24 1.32 13.40
CA LYS A 88 -6.63 2.56 13.89
C LYS A 88 -6.34 3.55 12.75
N ALA A 89 -5.79 3.07 11.65
CA ALA A 89 -5.52 3.90 10.47
C ALA A 89 -6.83 4.43 9.85
N PHE A 90 -7.88 3.60 9.80
CA PHE A 90 -9.20 4.01 9.32
C PHE A 90 -9.79 5.12 10.19
N ALA A 91 -9.67 5.01 11.50
CA ALA A 91 -10.13 6.06 12.43
C ALA A 91 -9.35 7.39 12.26
N LYS A 92 -8.12 7.33 11.71
CA LYS A 92 -7.30 8.50 11.38
C LYS A 92 -7.48 8.99 9.94
N GLY A 93 -8.43 8.41 9.18
CA GLY A 93 -8.79 8.83 7.83
C GLY A 93 -8.06 8.11 6.69
N LEU A 94 -7.31 7.04 6.97
CA LEU A 94 -6.62 6.24 5.95
C LEU A 94 -7.29 4.86 5.80
N ALA A 95 -7.70 4.53 4.58
CA ALA A 95 -8.36 3.27 4.25
C ALA A 95 -7.61 2.49 3.15
N TRP A 96 -7.62 1.15 3.27
CA TRP A 96 -7.23 0.22 2.21
C TRP A 96 -8.08 -1.04 2.27
N ILE A 97 -7.86 -2.00 1.37
CA ILE A 97 -8.57 -3.28 1.42
C ILE A 97 -7.82 -4.21 2.39
N PRO A 98 -8.42 -4.59 3.55
CA PRO A 98 -7.78 -5.48 4.51
C PRO A 98 -7.38 -6.81 3.88
N ALA A 99 -6.18 -7.30 4.21
CA ALA A 99 -5.63 -8.56 3.71
C ALA A 99 -4.87 -9.32 4.82
N GLY A 100 -5.52 -9.53 5.97
CA GLY A 100 -4.94 -10.22 7.12
C GLY A 100 -3.72 -9.45 7.65
N HIS A 101 -2.59 -10.15 7.78
CA HIS A 101 -1.32 -9.60 8.25
C HIS A 101 -0.57 -8.75 7.20
N ILE A 102 -1.09 -8.63 5.98
CA ILE A 102 -0.46 -7.83 4.93
C ILE A 102 -1.20 -6.51 4.78
N LEU A 103 -0.52 -5.40 5.06
CA LEU A 103 -0.99 -4.06 4.77
C LEU A 103 -0.72 -3.76 3.31
N ARG A 104 -1.69 -4.10 2.45
CA ARG A 104 -1.58 -3.93 1.00
C ARG A 104 -1.98 -2.53 0.59
N MET A 105 -1.08 -1.85 -0.11
CA MET A 105 -1.26 -0.49 -0.58
C MET A 105 -1.19 -0.42 -2.11
N SER A 106 -2.16 0.27 -2.70
CA SER A 106 -2.17 0.64 -4.12
C SER A 106 -2.80 2.04 -4.24
N PRO A 107 -2.03 3.07 -3.93
CA PRO A 107 -2.53 4.44 -3.96
C PRO A 107 -2.82 4.92 -5.39
N PRO A 108 -3.57 6.03 -5.54
CA PRO A 108 -3.79 6.66 -6.85
C PRO A 108 -2.46 6.97 -7.54
N LEU A 109 -2.34 6.69 -8.85
CA LEU A 109 -1.09 6.82 -9.59
C LEU A 109 -0.55 8.26 -9.67
N ILE A 110 -1.42 9.24 -9.42
CA ILE A 110 -1.09 10.68 -9.35
C ILE A 110 -0.65 11.15 -7.96
N MET A 111 -0.56 10.25 -6.97
CA MET A 111 -0.16 10.60 -5.60
C MET A 111 1.26 11.16 -5.59
N ASP A 112 1.45 12.27 -4.90
CA ASP A 112 2.76 12.87 -4.66
C ASP A 112 3.42 12.38 -3.37
N LYS A 113 4.65 12.85 -3.10
CA LYS A 113 5.41 12.46 -1.91
C LYS A 113 4.81 12.97 -0.61
N GLU A 114 4.15 14.13 -0.61
CA GLU A 114 3.55 14.71 0.59
C GLU A 114 2.39 13.84 1.08
N TYR A 115 1.47 13.46 0.19
CA TYR A 115 0.38 12.55 0.53
C TYR A 115 0.88 11.12 0.87
N ALA A 116 1.94 10.68 0.20
CA ALA A 116 2.58 9.41 0.54
C ALA A 116 3.13 9.39 1.97
N ASP A 117 3.80 10.47 2.39
CA ASP A 117 4.32 10.62 3.74
C ASP A 117 3.20 10.70 4.78
N MET A 118 2.15 11.49 4.52
CA MET A 118 0.97 11.53 5.40
C MET A 118 0.35 10.14 5.63
N GLY A 119 0.20 9.36 4.56
CA GLY A 119 -0.32 7.99 4.65
C GLY A 119 0.60 7.06 5.44
N LEU A 120 1.90 7.11 5.19
CA LEU A 120 2.89 6.30 5.90
C LEU A 120 3.00 6.68 7.38
N ASP A 121 2.90 7.97 7.72
CA ASP A 121 2.90 8.43 9.11
C ASP A 121 1.71 7.87 9.89
N ILE A 122 0.52 7.86 9.30
CA ILE A 122 -0.68 7.24 9.89
C ILE A 122 -0.48 5.73 10.10
N ILE A 123 0.11 5.04 9.13
CA ILE A 123 0.40 3.60 9.24
C ILE A 123 1.42 3.35 10.35
N GLU A 124 2.53 4.09 10.38
CA GLU A 124 3.61 3.94 11.37
C GLU A 124 3.13 4.22 12.80
N GLU A 125 2.32 5.27 12.98
CA GLU A 125 1.67 5.58 14.26
C GLU A 125 0.73 4.44 14.69
N SER A 126 -0.09 3.93 13.77
CA SER A 126 -1.02 2.84 14.06
C SER A 126 -0.29 1.54 14.40
N ILE A 127 0.83 1.23 13.75
CA ILE A 127 1.70 0.10 14.08
C ILE A 127 2.29 0.29 15.49
N THR A 128 2.79 1.48 15.80
CA THR A 128 3.36 1.80 17.13
C THR A 128 2.34 1.60 18.25
N GLU A 129 1.09 2.01 18.04
CA GLU A 129 0.02 1.79 19.01
C GLU A 129 -0.28 0.30 19.20
N VAL A 130 -0.34 -0.46 18.12
CA VAL A 130 -0.58 -1.92 18.16
C VAL A 130 0.58 -2.64 18.84
N GLU A 131 1.83 -2.24 18.59
CA GLU A 131 3.00 -2.78 19.29
C GLU A 131 2.92 -2.60 20.81
N LYS A 132 2.43 -1.44 21.27
CA LYS A 132 2.21 -1.19 22.72
C LYS A 132 1.11 -2.08 23.29
N GLU A 133 0.01 -2.27 22.57
CA GLU A 133 -1.10 -3.14 23.02
C GLU A 133 -0.68 -4.60 23.17
N PHE A 134 0.21 -5.09 22.31
CA PHE A 134 0.73 -6.46 22.35
C PHE A 134 2.03 -6.62 23.15
N GLY A 135 2.55 -5.55 23.76
CA GLY A 135 3.74 -5.60 24.61
C GLY A 135 5.07 -5.73 23.89
N TYR A 136 5.15 -5.29 22.63
CA TYR A 136 6.42 -5.22 21.87
C TYR A 136 7.22 -3.95 22.18
N ARG A 137 6.60 -2.97 22.83
CA ARG A 137 7.19 -1.69 23.28
C ARG A 137 6.69 -1.32 24.66
#